data_0e83d458bfad826834404bb5324995fe
#
_entry.id   0e83d458bfad826834404bb5324995fe
#
_cell.length_a   1.000
_cell.length_b   1.000
_cell.length_c   1.000
_cell.angle_alpha   90.00
_cell.angle_beta   90.00
_cell.angle_gamma   90.00
#
_symmetry.space_group_name_H-M   'P 1'
#
loop_
_entity.id
_entity.type
_entity.pdbx_description
1 polymer ?
#
loop_
_entity_poly.entity_id
_entity_poly.type
_entity_poly.pdbx_seq_one_letter_code
_entity_poly.pdbx_strand_id
1 'polypeptide(L)'
;MCVPRPDSPSVFGSLLDRSAGHFRLSPHDRTVPAARRYLPGGLVLETTWQTDTGWMIVRDALVMAPWYDVEERSTTHRRTPSDWESEHMLLRTVRCVNGTVDLYVSCEPAFDYHRGRTEWSYTGKVYEEATAVCRNAPDEHPTLRMTTDLRLGIEDREVRARRRLHKGDTAFVALSWSDCPMPHTFDEAAVKMAATQDYWREWITTGRFPDHPWRTYLQSSALTLKGLTYSPTGALLAASTTSLPETPGGRRNWDYRYAWVRDSTFALWGLYTLGFDREADDFFSFILDVSRDADGMRYPLQVMYGVGGERELPESTLAHLSGYDGATPVRIGNDAYHQQQHDIWGTLLDSVYLHVKSRGHFPQTLLHTLRRQVEEAAANWRKPDRGIWEVRGEPQHFVSSKVMCWVALDRGAKLAELQGRPDYARKWAAIAEEIKADVLEHGVDERGVFTQRYGHPSLDASALLIPLLRFLPADDPRVRATVLAIADELTEDGLVLRYRVETTDDGLAGKEGSFTICSFWLVSALVEIGEVERAAALCQRLLDYASPLKLYAEEIDTETGRHLGNFPQAFTHLALINAVVHVIRAEREIGAGNFRPAHLGP
;
A
#
# COMPACT_ATOMS: atom_id res chain seq x y z
N MET A 1 3.03 -14.59 -5.55
CA MET A 1 3.67 -14.52 -4.21
C MET A 1 5.17 -14.50 -4.41
N CYS A 2 5.87 -13.65 -3.70
CA CYS A 2 7.32 -13.48 -3.73
C CYS A 2 7.91 -13.95 -2.40
N VAL A 3 9.06 -14.58 -2.42
CA VAL A 3 9.76 -15.06 -1.23
C VAL A 3 11.27 -14.94 -1.44
N PRO A 4 12.06 -14.65 -0.39
CA PRO A 4 11.69 -14.52 1.01
C PRO A 4 11.02 -13.18 1.36
N ARG A 5 11.17 -12.14 0.52
CA ARG A 5 10.65 -10.78 0.72
C ARG A 5 9.56 -10.46 -0.30
N PRO A 6 8.68 -9.47 -0.04
CA PRO A 6 7.62 -9.09 -0.97
C PRO A 6 8.15 -8.54 -2.31
N ASP A 7 9.34 -7.92 -2.34
CA ASP A 7 10.01 -7.41 -3.54
C ASP A 7 10.95 -8.42 -4.22
N SER A 8 11.12 -9.63 -3.66
CA SER A 8 11.88 -10.71 -4.27
C SER A 8 11.25 -11.21 -5.58
N PRO A 9 12.00 -11.94 -6.42
CA PRO A 9 11.43 -12.62 -7.57
C PRO A 9 10.24 -13.50 -7.21
N SER A 10 9.21 -13.51 -8.06
CA SER A 10 8.00 -14.30 -7.79
C SER A 10 8.26 -15.80 -7.90
N VAL A 11 7.54 -16.55 -7.06
CA VAL A 11 7.47 -18.02 -7.09
C VAL A 11 6.09 -18.49 -7.53
N PHE A 12 5.04 -17.71 -7.22
CA PHE A 12 3.67 -17.94 -7.68
C PHE A 12 3.16 -16.68 -8.35
N GLY A 13 3.28 -16.63 -9.67
CA GLY A 13 2.97 -15.49 -10.52
C GLY A 13 1.79 -15.70 -11.46
N SER A 14 0.89 -16.64 -11.19
CA SER A 14 -0.23 -17.00 -12.09
C SER A 14 -1.20 -15.86 -12.40
N LEU A 15 -1.16 -14.75 -11.69
CA LEU A 15 -1.86 -13.51 -12.06
C LEU A 15 -1.29 -12.89 -13.35
N LEU A 16 0.03 -12.98 -13.55
CA LEU A 16 0.73 -12.39 -14.69
C LEU A 16 0.83 -13.36 -15.87
N ASP A 17 0.94 -14.67 -15.56
CA ASP A 17 0.97 -15.72 -16.56
C ASP A 17 0.58 -17.05 -15.92
N ARG A 18 -0.28 -17.82 -16.57
CA ARG A 18 -0.77 -19.10 -16.03
C ARG A 18 0.35 -20.11 -15.79
N SER A 19 1.44 -20.02 -16.54
CA SER A 19 2.62 -20.87 -16.38
C SER A 19 3.61 -20.39 -15.31
N ALA A 20 3.41 -19.19 -14.76
CA ALA A 20 4.32 -18.58 -13.79
C ALA A 20 4.10 -19.03 -12.34
N GLY A 21 3.62 -20.25 -12.16
CA GLY A 21 3.50 -20.93 -10.87
C GLY A 21 2.19 -20.64 -10.12
N HIS A 22 1.67 -21.68 -9.48
CA HIS A 22 0.43 -21.60 -8.70
C HIS A 22 0.46 -22.50 -7.46
N PHE A 23 -0.37 -22.16 -6.48
CA PHE A 23 -0.67 -23.00 -5.34
C PHE A 23 -2.18 -23.04 -5.11
N ARG A 24 -2.84 -23.99 -5.76
CA ARG A 24 -4.29 -24.18 -5.73
C ARG A 24 -4.68 -25.16 -4.61
N LEU A 25 -5.76 -24.81 -3.90
CA LEU A 25 -6.46 -25.66 -2.94
C LEU A 25 -7.96 -25.38 -3.11
N SER A 26 -8.72 -26.33 -3.61
CA SER A 26 -10.14 -26.17 -3.96
C SER A 26 -10.82 -27.53 -4.09
N PRO A 27 -12.15 -27.59 -4.23
CA PRO A 27 -12.79 -28.77 -4.81
C PRO A 27 -12.21 -29.06 -6.19
N HIS A 28 -12.14 -30.35 -6.54
CA HIS A 28 -11.56 -30.77 -7.82
C HIS A 28 -12.31 -30.19 -9.05
N ASP A 29 -13.61 -30.13 -8.95
CA ASP A 29 -14.55 -29.79 -10.02
C ASP A 29 -15.00 -28.31 -10.01
N ARG A 30 -14.47 -27.47 -9.10
CA ARG A 30 -14.85 -26.06 -8.98
C ARG A 30 -13.63 -25.15 -9.08
N THR A 31 -13.81 -24.04 -9.78
CA THR A 31 -12.78 -23.00 -9.93
C THR A 31 -13.16 -21.67 -9.31
N VAL A 32 -14.46 -21.47 -9.05
CA VAL A 32 -15.00 -20.23 -8.45
C VAL A 32 -15.60 -20.55 -7.10
N PRO A 33 -15.15 -19.89 -6.02
CA PRO A 33 -15.71 -20.06 -4.69
C PRO A 33 -17.11 -19.42 -4.57
N ALA A 34 -17.92 -19.89 -3.63
CA ALA A 34 -19.21 -19.30 -3.32
C ALA A 34 -19.08 -17.96 -2.58
N ALA A 35 -18.10 -17.85 -1.68
CA ALA A 35 -17.83 -16.61 -0.95
C ALA A 35 -16.38 -16.54 -0.47
N ARG A 36 -15.91 -15.31 -0.23
CA ARG A 36 -14.63 -15.00 0.43
C ARG A 36 -14.82 -13.87 1.42
N ARG A 37 -14.16 -13.97 2.56
CA ARG A 37 -14.07 -12.88 3.55
C ARG A 37 -12.81 -13.00 4.37
N TYR A 38 -12.32 -11.91 4.90
CA TYR A 38 -11.41 -11.95 6.04
C TYR A 38 -12.19 -12.25 7.31
N LEU A 39 -11.61 -13.03 8.23
CA LEU A 39 -12.19 -13.21 9.56
C LEU A 39 -12.19 -11.85 10.29
N PRO A 40 -13.24 -11.54 11.07
CA PRO A 40 -13.37 -10.25 11.74
C PRO A 40 -12.13 -9.88 12.56
N GLY A 41 -11.60 -8.67 12.31
CA GLY A 41 -10.44 -8.13 13.01
C GLY A 41 -9.10 -8.76 12.62
N GLY A 42 -9.00 -9.44 11.46
CA GLY A 42 -7.76 -10.08 11.06
C GLY A 42 -7.54 -10.20 9.57
N LEU A 43 -6.37 -10.75 9.19
CA LEU A 43 -5.98 -11.05 7.81
C LEU A 43 -5.97 -12.57 7.51
N VAL A 44 -6.74 -13.35 8.25
CA VAL A 44 -7.03 -14.74 7.89
C VAL A 44 -8.16 -14.75 6.86
N LEU A 45 -7.85 -15.20 5.65
CA LEU A 45 -8.83 -15.28 4.55
C LEU A 45 -9.63 -16.58 4.68
N GLU A 46 -10.94 -16.46 4.75
CA GLU A 46 -11.87 -17.60 4.72
C GLU A 46 -12.56 -17.66 3.35
N THR A 47 -12.40 -18.79 2.67
CA THR A 47 -13.02 -19.09 1.38
C THR A 47 -14.02 -20.21 1.55
N THR A 48 -15.28 -19.97 1.19
CA THR A 48 -16.36 -20.97 1.19
C THR A 48 -16.51 -21.55 -0.21
N TRP A 49 -16.45 -22.87 -0.30
CA TRP A 49 -16.69 -23.63 -1.52
C TRP A 49 -17.97 -24.44 -1.40
N GLN A 50 -18.81 -24.33 -2.39
CA GLN A 50 -20.03 -25.13 -2.52
C GLN A 50 -19.94 -25.99 -3.77
N THR A 51 -20.20 -27.29 -3.60
CA THR A 51 -20.33 -28.27 -4.69
C THR A 51 -21.73 -28.84 -4.69
N ASP A 52 -22.04 -29.67 -5.68
CA ASP A 52 -23.35 -30.34 -5.74
C ASP A 52 -23.55 -31.36 -4.60
N THR A 53 -22.46 -31.81 -3.99
CA THR A 53 -22.46 -32.88 -2.97
C THR A 53 -22.09 -32.40 -1.57
N GLY A 54 -21.57 -31.19 -1.39
CA GLY A 54 -21.16 -30.71 -0.08
C GLY A 54 -20.57 -29.32 -0.05
N TRP A 55 -20.21 -28.89 1.17
CA TRP A 55 -19.61 -27.59 1.44
C TRP A 55 -18.30 -27.78 2.18
N MET A 56 -17.27 -27.01 1.79
CA MET A 56 -16.04 -26.88 2.55
C MET A 56 -15.63 -25.43 2.76
N ILE A 57 -14.92 -25.20 3.83
CA ILE A 57 -14.28 -23.93 4.17
C ILE A 57 -12.78 -24.12 4.12
N VAL A 58 -12.11 -23.18 3.48
CA VAL A 58 -10.64 -23.06 3.46
C VAL A 58 -10.28 -21.79 4.20
N ARG A 59 -9.30 -21.85 5.11
CA ARG A 59 -8.68 -20.68 5.73
C ARG A 59 -7.23 -20.60 5.32
N ASP A 60 -6.83 -19.44 4.83
CA ASP A 60 -5.49 -19.15 4.35
C ASP A 60 -4.89 -18.03 5.20
N ALA A 61 -3.64 -18.19 5.66
CA ALA A 61 -2.93 -17.15 6.38
C ALA A 61 -1.41 -17.26 6.15
N LEU A 62 -0.74 -16.11 6.14
CA LEU A 62 0.67 -16.02 6.48
C LEU A 62 0.77 -16.08 8.00
N VAL A 63 1.49 -17.08 8.52
CA VAL A 63 1.53 -17.37 9.95
C VAL A 63 2.29 -16.28 10.69
N MET A 64 1.63 -15.71 11.70
CA MET A 64 2.20 -14.77 12.65
C MET A 64 2.35 -15.49 14.00
N ALA A 65 3.56 -15.43 14.58
CA ALA A 65 3.86 -16.05 15.86
C ALA A 65 4.93 -15.27 16.60
N PRO A 66 4.99 -15.33 17.93
CA PRO A 66 6.11 -14.78 18.66
C PRO A 66 7.39 -15.49 18.23
N TRP A 67 8.43 -14.71 18.08
CA TRP A 67 9.73 -15.22 17.73
C TRP A 67 10.40 -15.85 18.95
N TYR A 68 10.64 -17.14 18.93
CA TYR A 68 11.16 -17.88 20.08
C TYR A 68 12.69 -17.85 20.17
N ASP A 69 13.40 -17.75 19.04
CA ASP A 69 14.86 -17.67 18.99
C ASP A 69 15.30 -16.22 18.75
N VAL A 70 15.85 -15.60 19.82
CA VAL A 70 16.30 -14.20 19.79
C VAL A 70 17.57 -14.04 18.96
N GLU A 71 18.45 -15.06 18.90
CA GLU A 71 19.68 -14.99 18.11
C GLU A 71 19.37 -15.05 16.61
N GLU A 72 18.52 -15.98 16.19
CA GLU A 72 18.07 -16.08 14.81
C GLU A 72 17.35 -14.81 14.37
N ARG A 73 16.48 -14.26 15.21
CA ARG A 73 15.80 -12.98 15.00
C ARG A 73 16.79 -11.85 14.73
N SER A 74 17.85 -11.74 15.52
CA SER A 74 18.85 -10.66 15.39
C SER A 74 19.67 -10.78 14.10
N THR A 75 19.77 -11.97 13.51
CA THR A 75 20.50 -12.19 12.24
C THR A 75 19.63 -11.97 11.00
N THR A 76 18.31 -12.11 11.10
CA THR A 76 17.38 -12.00 9.96
C THR A 76 16.83 -10.60 9.77
N HIS A 77 16.90 -9.73 10.79
CA HIS A 77 16.32 -8.38 10.78
C HIS A 77 17.36 -7.30 11.06
N ARG A 78 17.25 -6.14 10.40
CA ARG A 78 18.10 -4.97 10.66
C ARG A 78 17.95 -4.42 12.08
N ARG A 79 16.76 -4.58 12.65
CA ARG A 79 16.39 -4.17 13.99
C ARG A 79 15.43 -5.17 14.60
N THR A 80 15.36 -5.17 15.92
CA THR A 80 14.37 -5.99 16.62
C THR A 80 12.98 -5.41 16.40
N PRO A 81 12.05 -6.15 15.78
CA PRO A 81 10.66 -5.74 15.65
C PRO A 81 9.99 -5.52 17.01
N SER A 82 8.98 -4.65 17.02
CA SER A 82 8.24 -4.33 18.25
C SER A 82 7.00 -5.19 18.47
N ASP A 83 6.66 -6.03 17.49
CA ASP A 83 5.50 -6.91 17.46
C ASP A 83 5.88 -8.35 17.08
N TRP A 84 4.89 -9.18 16.81
CA TRP A 84 5.07 -10.56 16.40
C TRP A 84 5.74 -10.66 15.02
N GLU A 85 6.47 -11.73 14.83
CA GLU A 85 7.19 -12.04 13.59
C GLU A 85 6.43 -13.01 12.71
N SER A 86 6.69 -12.94 11.42
CA SER A 86 6.24 -13.96 10.48
C SER A 86 7.12 -15.22 10.62
N GLU A 87 6.49 -16.40 10.69
CA GLU A 87 7.20 -17.68 10.57
C GLU A 87 7.62 -17.99 9.12
N HIS A 88 7.41 -17.08 8.17
CA HIS A 88 7.67 -17.30 6.75
C HIS A 88 6.96 -18.55 6.22
N MET A 89 5.72 -18.71 6.60
CA MET A 89 4.87 -19.86 6.27
C MET A 89 3.50 -19.40 5.75
N LEU A 90 3.08 -19.96 4.63
CA LEU A 90 1.69 -19.94 4.18
C LEU A 90 0.99 -21.19 4.70
N LEU A 91 0.02 -21.01 5.58
CA LEU A 91 -0.78 -22.08 6.15
C LEU A 91 -2.19 -22.06 5.57
N ARG A 92 -2.66 -23.23 5.16
CA ARG A 92 -3.98 -23.45 4.58
C ARG A 92 -4.68 -24.58 5.32
N THR A 93 -5.79 -24.30 5.99
CA THR A 93 -6.60 -25.31 6.68
C THR A 93 -7.93 -25.51 5.97
N VAL A 94 -8.41 -26.74 5.95
CA VAL A 94 -9.65 -27.13 5.28
C VAL A 94 -10.57 -27.84 6.25
N ARG A 95 -11.89 -27.57 6.15
CA ARG A 95 -12.92 -28.29 6.87
C ARG A 95 -14.11 -28.55 5.96
N CYS A 96 -14.53 -29.80 5.83
CA CYS A 96 -15.79 -30.16 5.20
C CYS A 96 -16.94 -29.90 6.21
N VAL A 97 -17.81 -28.95 5.89
CA VAL A 97 -18.89 -28.50 6.79
C VAL A 97 -20.12 -29.37 6.63
N ASN A 98 -20.41 -29.79 5.40
CA ASN A 98 -21.59 -30.61 5.11
C ASN A 98 -21.37 -31.45 3.85
N GLY A 99 -22.02 -32.63 3.81
CA GLY A 99 -21.97 -33.52 2.66
C GLY A 99 -20.60 -34.14 2.41
N THR A 100 -20.21 -34.20 1.14
CA THR A 100 -18.94 -34.78 0.68
C THR A 100 -18.30 -33.87 -0.35
N VAL A 101 -16.99 -33.63 -0.25
CA VAL A 101 -16.23 -32.82 -1.19
C VAL A 101 -14.92 -33.53 -1.58
N ASP A 102 -14.66 -33.62 -2.87
CA ASP A 102 -13.38 -34.13 -3.37
C ASP A 102 -12.34 -32.98 -3.36
N LEU A 103 -11.53 -32.91 -2.32
CA LEU A 103 -10.45 -31.94 -2.14
C LEU A 103 -9.34 -32.21 -3.17
N TYR A 104 -8.86 -31.13 -3.77
CA TYR A 104 -7.72 -31.12 -4.69
C TYR A 104 -6.69 -30.07 -4.27
N VAL A 105 -5.45 -30.48 -4.20
CA VAL A 105 -4.28 -29.61 -3.99
C VAL A 105 -3.36 -29.73 -5.18
N SER A 106 -2.83 -28.60 -5.63
CA SER A 106 -1.87 -28.50 -6.73
C SER A 106 -0.91 -27.34 -6.41
N CYS A 107 0.36 -27.63 -6.32
CA CYS A 107 1.42 -26.67 -6.03
C CYS A 107 2.55 -26.81 -7.06
N GLU A 108 2.68 -25.82 -7.92
CA GLU A 108 3.73 -25.69 -8.92
C GLU A 108 4.47 -24.37 -8.72
N PRO A 109 5.56 -24.33 -7.92
CA PRO A 109 6.39 -23.15 -7.81
C PRO A 109 7.13 -22.89 -9.13
N ALA A 110 7.18 -21.63 -9.55
CA ALA A 110 7.94 -21.19 -10.73
C ALA A 110 8.93 -20.11 -10.28
N PHE A 111 10.09 -20.53 -9.81
CA PHE A 111 11.14 -19.66 -9.28
C PHE A 111 11.56 -18.60 -10.31
N ASP A 112 11.98 -17.43 -9.81
CA ASP A 112 12.51 -16.34 -10.61
C ASP A 112 11.59 -15.97 -11.79
N TYR A 113 10.32 -15.69 -11.52
CA TYR A 113 9.34 -15.36 -12.57
C TYR A 113 9.26 -16.42 -13.68
N HIS A 114 9.38 -17.69 -13.34
CA HIS A 114 9.41 -18.83 -14.26
C HIS A 114 10.70 -18.94 -15.11
N ARG A 115 11.82 -18.31 -14.71
CA ARG A 115 13.13 -18.53 -15.31
C ARG A 115 13.91 -19.64 -14.61
N GLY A 116 13.56 -19.92 -13.36
CA GLY A 116 14.15 -20.99 -12.54
C GLY A 116 13.52 -22.36 -12.82
N ARG A 117 14.32 -23.41 -12.72
CA ARG A 117 13.89 -24.80 -12.89
C ARG A 117 13.55 -25.42 -11.54
N THR A 118 12.26 -25.65 -11.29
CA THR A 118 11.77 -26.29 -10.06
C THR A 118 12.04 -27.79 -10.04
N GLU A 119 12.53 -28.29 -8.91
CA GLU A 119 12.67 -29.71 -8.63
C GLU A 119 12.11 -30.04 -7.25
N TRP A 120 11.16 -30.98 -7.19
CA TRP A 120 10.57 -31.49 -5.96
C TRP A 120 11.21 -32.80 -5.52
N SER A 121 11.37 -32.99 -4.21
CA SER A 121 11.79 -34.24 -3.60
C SER A 121 11.01 -34.52 -2.31
N TYR A 122 10.72 -35.79 -2.03
CA TYR A 122 10.16 -36.20 -0.75
C TYR A 122 11.23 -36.17 0.35
N THR A 123 10.83 -35.68 1.54
CA THR A 123 11.72 -35.62 2.71
C THR A 123 11.30 -36.56 3.84
N GLY A 124 10.00 -36.93 3.88
CA GLY A 124 9.45 -37.85 4.87
C GLY A 124 9.25 -39.29 4.35
N LYS A 125 8.97 -40.22 5.25
CA LYS A 125 8.72 -41.63 4.90
C LYS A 125 7.30 -41.94 4.43
N VAL A 126 6.35 -41.04 4.69
CA VAL A 126 4.89 -41.25 4.50
C VAL A 126 4.29 -40.44 3.36
N TYR A 127 5.12 -39.80 2.54
CA TYR A 127 4.68 -38.95 1.42
C TYR A 127 3.80 -37.76 1.84
N GLU A 128 3.97 -37.23 3.03
CA GLU A 128 3.28 -36.06 3.57
C GLU A 128 4.18 -34.83 3.65
N GLU A 129 5.45 -35.00 3.28
CA GLU A 129 6.47 -33.96 3.29
C GLU A 129 7.23 -33.94 1.98
N ALA A 130 7.47 -32.72 1.44
CA ALA A 130 8.24 -32.50 0.25
C ALA A 130 8.97 -31.16 0.29
N THR A 131 10.09 -31.08 -0.44
CA THR A 131 10.84 -29.83 -0.63
C THR A 131 10.95 -29.50 -2.11
N ALA A 132 10.88 -28.21 -2.44
CA ALA A 132 11.15 -27.69 -3.78
C ALA A 132 12.38 -26.77 -3.75
N VAL A 133 13.25 -26.96 -4.72
CA VAL A 133 14.45 -26.13 -4.92
C VAL A 133 14.49 -25.59 -6.35
N CYS A 134 15.15 -24.44 -6.53
CA CYS A 134 15.52 -23.93 -7.83
C CYS A 134 16.81 -24.62 -8.31
N ARG A 135 16.71 -25.63 -9.18
CA ARG A 135 17.84 -26.50 -9.55
C ARG A 135 19.01 -25.77 -10.21
N ASN A 136 18.71 -24.74 -11.01
CA ASN A 136 19.74 -23.99 -11.75
C ASN A 136 20.34 -22.81 -10.97
N ALA A 137 19.79 -22.47 -9.80
CA ALA A 137 20.27 -21.41 -8.91
C ALA A 137 19.85 -21.69 -7.45
N PRO A 138 20.32 -22.81 -6.84
CA PRO A 138 19.84 -23.24 -5.53
C PRO A 138 20.22 -22.28 -4.39
N ASP A 139 21.35 -21.58 -4.52
CA ASP A 139 21.84 -20.64 -3.51
C ASP A 139 21.22 -19.24 -3.63
N GLU A 140 20.54 -18.94 -4.74
CA GLU A 140 19.91 -17.65 -5.00
C GLU A 140 18.44 -17.61 -4.57
N HIS A 141 17.84 -18.77 -4.32
CA HIS A 141 16.42 -18.89 -3.99
C HIS A 141 16.22 -19.76 -2.74
N PRO A 142 15.24 -19.42 -1.89
CA PRO A 142 14.95 -20.22 -0.70
C PRO A 142 14.39 -21.59 -1.08
N THR A 143 14.76 -22.61 -0.32
CA THR A 143 14.10 -23.92 -0.38
C THR A 143 12.67 -23.79 0.15
N LEU A 144 11.70 -24.27 -0.61
CA LEU A 144 10.32 -24.36 -0.15
C LEU A 144 10.09 -25.72 0.52
N ARG A 145 9.53 -25.71 1.73
CA ARG A 145 9.21 -26.90 2.52
C ARG A 145 7.70 -27.02 2.64
N MET A 146 7.15 -28.16 2.27
CA MET A 146 5.72 -28.43 2.37
C MET A 146 5.47 -29.58 3.36
N THR A 147 4.51 -29.40 4.25
CA THR A 147 3.96 -30.44 5.12
C THR A 147 2.43 -30.45 5.03
N THR A 148 1.83 -31.63 5.19
CA THR A 148 0.38 -31.83 5.09
C THR A 148 -0.01 -33.15 5.75
N ASP A 149 -1.30 -33.35 6.03
CA ASP A 149 -1.91 -34.64 6.37
C ASP A 149 -2.49 -35.38 5.14
N LEU A 150 -2.14 -34.92 3.96
CA LEU A 150 -2.54 -35.50 2.67
C LEU A 150 -1.38 -36.29 2.06
N ARG A 151 -1.68 -37.38 1.38
CA ARG A 151 -0.66 -38.09 0.61
C ARG A 151 -0.31 -37.31 -0.65
N LEU A 152 0.94 -36.86 -0.77
CA LEU A 152 1.48 -36.12 -1.89
C LEU A 152 1.89 -37.05 -3.04
N GLY A 153 1.66 -36.61 -4.28
CA GLY A 153 2.21 -37.15 -5.50
C GLY A 153 3.04 -36.09 -6.21
N ILE A 154 4.31 -36.40 -6.51
CA ILE A 154 5.19 -35.51 -7.29
C ILE A 154 5.05 -35.90 -8.76
N GLU A 155 4.68 -34.95 -9.61
CA GLU A 155 4.62 -35.08 -11.06
C GLU A 155 5.39 -33.90 -11.68
N ASP A 156 6.58 -34.18 -12.19
CA ASP A 156 7.43 -33.18 -12.81
C ASP A 156 7.78 -32.00 -11.86
N ARG A 157 7.25 -30.81 -12.13
CA ARG A 157 7.44 -29.57 -11.34
C ARG A 157 6.35 -29.33 -10.32
N GLU A 158 5.37 -30.20 -10.23
CA GLU A 158 4.15 -30.02 -9.47
C GLU A 158 4.00 -31.10 -8.39
N VAL A 159 3.52 -30.69 -7.22
CA VAL A 159 3.04 -31.59 -6.18
C VAL A 159 1.52 -31.54 -6.15
N ARG A 160 0.89 -32.72 -6.15
CA ARG A 160 -0.56 -32.89 -6.10
C ARG A 160 -0.99 -33.72 -4.93
N ALA A 161 -2.22 -33.47 -4.44
CA ALA A 161 -2.90 -34.35 -3.51
C ALA A 161 -4.41 -34.35 -3.78
N ARG A 162 -5.06 -35.47 -3.49
CA ARG A 162 -6.53 -35.61 -3.54
C ARG A 162 -7.00 -36.39 -2.34
N ARG A 163 -8.10 -35.96 -1.75
CA ARG A 163 -8.80 -36.70 -0.69
C ARG A 163 -10.30 -36.39 -0.72
N ARG A 164 -11.12 -37.42 -0.64
CA ARG A 164 -12.54 -37.24 -0.41
C ARG A 164 -12.77 -36.92 1.05
N LEU A 165 -13.37 -35.77 1.32
CA LEU A 165 -13.72 -35.31 2.64
C LEU A 165 -15.20 -35.51 2.88
N HIS A 166 -15.56 -36.05 4.02
CA HIS A 166 -16.93 -36.15 4.54
C HIS A 166 -17.18 -35.06 5.58
N LYS A 167 -18.44 -34.83 5.92
CA LYS A 167 -18.81 -33.85 6.94
C LYS A 167 -18.01 -34.08 8.23
N GLY A 168 -17.34 -33.05 8.70
CA GLY A 168 -16.47 -33.03 9.88
C GLY A 168 -15.01 -33.30 9.60
N ASP A 169 -14.66 -33.89 8.45
CA ASP A 169 -13.26 -34.11 8.08
C ASP A 169 -12.52 -32.79 7.88
N THR A 170 -11.24 -32.84 8.22
CA THR A 170 -10.30 -31.71 8.12
C THR A 170 -9.06 -32.10 7.31
N ALA A 171 -8.35 -31.11 6.82
CA ALA A 171 -7.04 -31.26 6.19
C ALA A 171 -6.24 -29.96 6.34
N PHE A 172 -4.93 -30.03 6.19
CA PHE A 172 -4.10 -28.84 6.11
C PHE A 172 -2.99 -29.00 5.07
N VAL A 173 -2.45 -27.86 4.62
CA VAL A 173 -1.22 -27.77 3.86
C VAL A 173 -0.46 -26.55 4.37
N ALA A 174 0.80 -26.73 4.76
CA ALA A 174 1.72 -25.66 5.11
C ALA A 174 2.86 -25.62 4.11
N LEU A 175 3.20 -24.41 3.65
CA LEU A 175 4.34 -24.15 2.77
C LEU A 175 5.22 -23.07 3.42
N SER A 176 6.45 -23.42 3.76
CA SER A 176 7.42 -22.49 4.36
C SER A 176 8.63 -22.28 3.47
N TRP A 177 9.28 -21.13 3.62
CA TRP A 177 10.55 -20.76 2.99
C TRP A 177 11.61 -20.37 4.04
N SER A 178 11.46 -20.89 5.26
CA SER A 178 12.41 -20.75 6.37
C SER A 178 12.55 -22.08 7.12
N ASP A 179 13.42 -22.12 8.11
CA ASP A 179 13.63 -23.29 8.98
C ASP A 179 12.69 -23.34 10.18
N CYS A 180 11.59 -22.57 10.15
CA CYS A 180 10.59 -22.60 11.21
C CYS A 180 10.00 -24.01 11.45
N PRO A 181 9.51 -24.30 12.68
CA PRO A 181 8.82 -25.54 12.98
C PRO A 181 7.54 -25.71 12.16
N MET A 182 7.48 -26.77 11.36
CA MET A 182 6.34 -27.09 10.51
C MET A 182 5.28 -27.88 11.29
N PRO A 183 3.96 -27.67 11.07
CA PRO A 183 2.93 -28.52 11.63
C PRO A 183 2.94 -29.88 10.92
N HIS A 184 2.73 -30.95 11.69
CA HIS A 184 2.61 -32.33 11.18
C HIS A 184 1.20 -32.90 11.35
N THR A 185 0.34 -32.20 12.13
CA THR A 185 -1.05 -32.57 12.35
C THR A 185 -1.98 -31.40 12.09
N PHE A 186 -3.25 -31.69 11.82
CA PHE A 186 -4.27 -30.64 11.70
C PHE A 186 -4.40 -29.81 12.99
N ASP A 187 -4.26 -30.42 14.15
CA ASP A 187 -4.40 -29.72 15.44
C ASP A 187 -3.26 -28.71 15.62
N GLU A 188 -2.03 -29.05 15.27
CA GLU A 188 -0.90 -28.10 15.28
C GLU A 188 -1.11 -26.96 14.28
N ALA A 189 -1.60 -27.27 13.09
CA ALA A 189 -1.97 -26.26 12.09
C ALA A 189 -3.09 -25.34 12.59
N ALA A 190 -4.09 -25.89 13.26
CA ALA A 190 -5.20 -25.12 13.82
C ALA A 190 -4.74 -24.18 14.95
N VAL A 191 -3.80 -24.60 15.78
CA VAL A 191 -3.18 -23.76 16.83
C VAL A 191 -2.44 -22.57 16.19
N LYS A 192 -1.62 -22.79 15.17
CA LYS A 192 -0.92 -21.71 14.45
C LYS A 192 -1.91 -20.74 13.77
N MET A 193 -2.98 -21.26 13.16
CA MET A 193 -4.03 -20.44 12.56
C MET A 193 -4.76 -19.58 13.59
N ALA A 194 -5.06 -20.13 14.77
CA ALA A 194 -5.69 -19.39 15.86
C ALA A 194 -4.77 -18.31 16.42
N ALA A 195 -3.50 -18.62 16.69
CA ALA A 195 -2.51 -17.65 17.14
C ALA A 195 -2.34 -16.48 16.14
N THR A 196 -2.33 -16.77 14.84
CA THR A 196 -2.29 -15.74 13.79
C THR A 196 -3.54 -14.84 13.83
N GLN A 197 -4.73 -15.42 14.02
CA GLN A 197 -5.96 -14.63 14.13
C GLN A 197 -5.97 -13.77 15.41
N ASP A 198 -5.47 -14.28 16.52
CA ASP A 198 -5.38 -13.54 17.77
C ASP A 198 -4.38 -12.39 17.69
N TYR A 199 -3.21 -12.60 17.05
CA TYR A 199 -2.27 -11.52 16.75
C TYR A 199 -2.96 -10.32 16.06
N TRP A 200 -3.69 -10.57 14.98
CA TRP A 200 -4.37 -9.51 14.25
C TRP A 200 -5.47 -8.84 15.08
N ARG A 201 -6.22 -9.62 15.86
CA ARG A 201 -7.25 -9.09 16.76
C ARG A 201 -6.65 -8.21 17.85
N GLU A 202 -5.55 -8.63 18.45
CA GLU A 202 -4.83 -7.83 19.44
C GLU A 202 -4.35 -6.52 18.82
N TRP A 203 -3.70 -6.59 17.65
CA TRP A 203 -3.23 -5.38 16.98
C TRP A 203 -4.38 -4.40 16.67
N ILE A 204 -5.48 -4.85 16.05
CA ILE A 204 -6.57 -3.95 15.64
C ILE A 204 -7.28 -3.30 16.85
N THR A 205 -7.26 -3.94 18.03
CA THR A 205 -7.86 -3.37 19.24
C THR A 205 -7.05 -2.22 19.83
N THR A 206 -5.79 -2.03 19.45
CA THR A 206 -5.00 -0.87 19.86
C THR A 206 -5.45 0.42 19.17
N GLY A 207 -6.16 0.29 18.05
CA GLY A 207 -6.68 1.42 17.28
C GLY A 207 -7.97 2.01 17.85
N ARG A 208 -8.22 3.29 17.53
CA ARG A 208 -9.41 4.06 17.94
C ARG A 208 -10.34 4.23 16.74
N PHE A 209 -11.38 3.42 16.69
CA PHE A 209 -12.36 3.45 15.61
C PHE A 209 -13.65 4.14 16.06
N PRO A 210 -14.19 5.07 15.27
CA PRO A 210 -15.48 5.69 15.57
C PRO A 210 -16.60 4.66 15.56
N ASP A 211 -17.61 4.87 16.40
CA ASP A 211 -18.87 4.12 16.32
C ASP A 211 -19.68 4.70 15.16
N HIS A 212 -19.64 3.99 14.02
CA HIS A 212 -20.26 4.41 12.77
C HIS A 212 -20.46 3.19 11.85
N PRO A 213 -21.46 3.15 10.95
CA PRO A 213 -21.66 2.07 9.99
C PRO A 213 -20.43 1.79 9.12
N TRP A 214 -19.61 2.78 8.83
CA TRP A 214 -18.38 2.65 8.04
C TRP A 214 -17.15 2.13 8.80
N ARG A 215 -17.29 1.84 10.10
CA ARG A 215 -16.19 1.34 10.95
C ARG A 215 -15.42 0.16 10.34
N THR A 216 -16.13 -0.77 9.70
CA THR A 216 -15.50 -1.97 9.13
C THR A 216 -14.58 -1.66 7.94
N TYR A 217 -14.82 -0.58 7.19
CA TYR A 217 -13.93 -0.12 6.12
C TYR A 217 -12.64 0.48 6.70
N LEU A 218 -12.74 1.25 7.78
CA LEU A 218 -11.59 1.77 8.51
C LEU A 218 -10.72 0.64 9.06
N GLN A 219 -11.32 -0.38 9.67
CA GLN A 219 -10.61 -1.55 10.19
C GLN A 219 -9.91 -2.33 9.08
N SER A 220 -10.60 -2.59 7.96
CA SER A 220 -10.01 -3.29 6.81
C SER A 220 -8.85 -2.50 6.21
N SER A 221 -8.98 -1.17 6.07
CA SER A 221 -7.91 -0.33 5.54
C SER A 221 -6.70 -0.27 6.47
N ALA A 222 -6.91 -0.17 7.80
CA ALA A 222 -5.82 -0.22 8.78
C ALA A 222 -5.06 -1.57 8.72
N LEU A 223 -5.80 -2.70 8.67
CA LEU A 223 -5.22 -4.03 8.52
C LEU A 223 -4.45 -4.17 7.20
N THR A 224 -4.97 -3.61 6.10
CA THR A 224 -4.29 -3.63 4.81
C THR A 224 -2.97 -2.86 4.86
N LEU A 225 -2.94 -1.65 5.43
CA LEU A 225 -1.71 -0.88 5.59
C LEU A 225 -0.69 -1.61 6.47
N LYS A 226 -1.14 -2.20 7.60
CA LYS A 226 -0.26 -3.02 8.44
C LYS A 226 0.26 -4.25 7.70
N GLY A 227 -0.57 -4.93 6.91
CA GLY A 227 -0.18 -6.09 6.11
C GLY A 227 0.79 -5.75 4.96
N LEU A 228 0.83 -4.50 4.51
CA LEU A 228 1.78 -3.99 3.52
C LEU A 228 3.09 -3.48 4.17
N THR A 229 3.18 -3.42 5.48
CA THR A 229 4.40 -3.01 6.20
C THR A 229 5.38 -4.18 6.29
N TYR A 230 6.60 -3.98 5.82
CA TYR A 230 7.69 -4.93 5.97
C TYR A 230 8.35 -4.72 7.34
N SER A 231 7.98 -5.54 8.31
CA SER A 231 8.37 -5.43 9.73
C SER A 231 9.89 -5.31 9.96
N PRO A 232 10.78 -6.06 9.26
CA PRO A 232 12.22 -5.99 9.51
C PRO A 232 12.86 -4.60 9.32
N THR A 233 12.26 -3.74 8.51
CA THR A 233 12.79 -2.39 8.24
C THR A 233 11.81 -1.27 8.56
N GLY A 234 10.51 -1.56 8.65
CA GLY A 234 9.44 -0.58 8.74
C GLY A 234 9.04 0.07 7.41
N ALA A 235 9.56 -0.45 6.28
CA ALA A 235 9.16 -0.01 4.95
C ALA A 235 7.69 -0.36 4.67
N LEU A 236 6.95 0.54 4.03
CA LEU A 236 5.59 0.29 3.57
C LEU A 236 5.59 0.15 2.04
N LEU A 237 5.10 -0.99 1.54
CA LEU A 237 4.93 -1.19 0.10
C LEU A 237 3.78 -0.34 -0.44
N ALA A 238 3.96 0.21 -1.66
CA ALA A 238 2.86 0.88 -2.36
C ALA A 238 1.74 -0.11 -2.72
N ALA A 239 2.10 -1.33 -3.16
CA ALA A 239 1.18 -2.45 -3.31
C ALA A 239 1.95 -3.79 -3.25
N SER A 240 1.25 -4.91 -3.03
CA SER A 240 1.87 -6.25 -2.99
C SER A 240 2.02 -6.89 -4.38
N THR A 241 1.71 -6.18 -5.46
CA THR A 241 1.72 -6.70 -6.83
C THR A 241 2.60 -5.87 -7.76
N THR A 242 2.96 -6.47 -8.89
CA THR A 242 3.57 -5.80 -10.03
C THR A 242 2.74 -5.99 -11.28
N SER A 243 2.78 -5.02 -12.18
CA SER A 243 2.33 -5.10 -13.56
C SER A 243 0.86 -5.44 -13.76
N LEU A 244 0.01 -5.17 -12.78
CA LEU A 244 -1.43 -5.15 -12.99
C LEU A 244 -1.80 -3.85 -13.73
N PRO A 245 -2.54 -3.93 -14.85
CA PRO A 245 -2.70 -2.79 -15.74
C PRO A 245 -3.68 -1.74 -15.23
N GLU A 246 -3.34 -0.47 -15.44
CA GLU A 246 -4.21 0.69 -15.26
C GLU A 246 -5.33 0.75 -16.33
N THR A 247 -5.12 0.05 -17.44
CA THR A 247 -6.11 -0.10 -18.53
C THR A 247 -6.07 -1.50 -19.07
N PRO A 248 -7.21 -2.19 -19.28
CA PRO A 248 -7.23 -3.53 -19.87
C PRO A 248 -6.46 -3.60 -21.18
N GLY A 249 -5.47 -4.52 -21.28
CA GLY A 249 -4.58 -4.66 -22.42
C GLY A 249 -3.60 -3.49 -22.63
N GLY A 250 -3.52 -2.55 -21.70
CA GLY A 250 -2.69 -1.34 -21.75
C GLY A 250 -1.22 -1.58 -21.44
N ARG A 251 -0.45 -0.46 -21.49
CA ARG A 251 1.00 -0.48 -21.30
C ARG A 251 1.46 0.16 -19.98
N ARG A 252 0.54 0.74 -19.21
CA ARG A 252 0.81 1.36 -17.92
C ARG A 252 0.76 0.27 -16.84
N ASN A 253 1.86 -0.46 -16.72
CA ASN A 253 1.99 -1.67 -15.89
C ASN A 253 3.27 -1.54 -15.07
N TRP A 254 3.17 -1.16 -13.78
CA TRP A 254 4.32 -0.78 -12.96
C TRP A 254 4.58 -1.77 -11.84
N ASP A 255 5.81 -1.79 -11.32
CA ASP A 255 6.14 -2.56 -10.12
C ASP A 255 5.97 -1.69 -8.87
N TYR A 256 4.99 -2.03 -8.02
CA TYR A 256 4.66 -1.32 -6.80
C TYR A 256 5.10 -2.03 -5.51
N ARG A 257 5.93 -3.06 -5.63
CA ARG A 257 6.42 -3.82 -4.47
C ARG A 257 7.57 -3.12 -3.72
N TYR A 258 7.68 -1.80 -3.86
CA TYR A 258 8.70 -0.94 -3.26
C TYR A 258 8.06 0.08 -2.31
N ALA A 259 8.91 0.74 -1.53
CA ALA A 259 8.51 1.75 -0.55
C ALA A 259 8.75 3.16 -1.11
N TRP A 260 7.68 3.86 -1.49
CA TRP A 260 7.72 5.28 -1.80
C TRP A 260 7.72 6.10 -0.50
N VAL A 261 8.61 7.10 -0.42
CA VAL A 261 8.67 8.01 0.73
C VAL A 261 7.35 8.78 0.86
N ARG A 262 6.81 9.30 -0.22
CA ARG A 262 5.53 10.01 -0.28
C ARG A 262 4.38 9.16 0.26
N ASP A 263 4.16 7.99 -0.33
CA ASP A 263 3.04 7.11 -0.01
C ASP A 263 3.09 6.65 1.44
N SER A 264 4.27 6.30 1.90
CA SER A 264 4.51 5.87 3.27
C SER A 264 4.27 6.98 4.28
N THR A 265 4.70 8.22 3.99
CA THR A 265 4.48 9.36 4.89
C THR A 265 3.01 9.76 4.96
N PHE A 266 2.30 9.72 3.85
CA PHE A 266 0.85 9.91 3.86
C PHE A 266 0.11 8.77 4.57
N ALA A 267 0.59 7.51 4.48
CA ALA A 267 0.00 6.38 5.19
C ALA A 267 0.02 6.57 6.70
N LEU A 268 1.04 7.24 7.23
CA LEU A 268 1.11 7.58 8.63
C LEU A 268 -0.04 8.49 9.09
N TRP A 269 -0.52 9.41 8.22
CA TRP A 269 -1.69 10.24 8.57
C TRP A 269 -2.92 9.37 8.87
N GLY A 270 -3.20 8.37 8.03
CA GLY A 270 -4.31 7.46 8.26
C GLY A 270 -4.14 6.65 9.55
N LEU A 271 -2.93 6.12 9.78
CA LEU A 271 -2.63 5.33 10.97
C LEU A 271 -2.68 6.20 12.25
N TYR A 272 -2.12 7.41 12.24
CA TYR A 272 -2.23 8.36 13.36
C TYR A 272 -3.68 8.73 13.68
N THR A 273 -4.47 8.97 12.65
CA THR A 273 -5.90 9.29 12.80
C THR A 273 -6.64 8.20 13.57
N LEU A 274 -6.20 6.96 13.44
CA LEU A 274 -6.75 5.78 14.12
C LEU A 274 -5.96 5.40 15.40
N GLY A 275 -4.91 6.13 15.75
CA GLY A 275 -4.13 5.92 16.98
C GLY A 275 -3.07 4.82 16.91
N PHE A 276 -2.66 4.41 15.70
CA PHE A 276 -1.57 3.46 15.48
C PHE A 276 -0.23 4.19 15.37
N ASP A 277 0.40 4.41 16.50
CA ASP A 277 1.61 5.25 16.57
C ASP A 277 2.92 4.49 16.35
N ARG A 278 2.95 3.18 16.64
CA ARG A 278 4.18 2.36 16.53
C ARG A 278 4.67 2.23 15.09
N GLU A 279 3.75 2.12 14.16
CA GLU A 279 4.02 2.01 12.73
C GLU A 279 4.79 3.24 12.20
N ALA A 280 4.53 4.40 12.80
CA ALA A 280 5.26 5.62 12.48
C ALA A 280 6.71 5.59 12.97
N ASP A 281 6.93 5.12 14.18
CA ASP A 281 8.29 4.99 14.74
C ASP A 281 9.13 4.02 13.89
N ASP A 282 8.48 2.96 13.39
CA ASP A 282 9.10 1.98 12.50
C ASP A 282 9.48 2.61 11.16
N PHE A 283 8.57 3.35 10.55
CA PHE A 283 8.85 4.03 9.30
C PHE A 283 9.91 5.13 9.42
N PHE A 284 9.88 5.95 10.50
CA PHE A 284 10.93 6.94 10.72
C PHE A 284 12.31 6.31 10.91
N SER A 285 12.37 5.11 11.51
CA SER A 285 13.61 4.35 11.58
C SER A 285 14.08 3.92 10.18
N PHE A 286 13.16 3.48 9.32
CA PHE A 286 13.46 3.20 7.91
C PHE A 286 14.02 4.42 7.17
N ILE A 287 13.42 5.60 7.32
CA ILE A 287 13.92 6.85 6.72
C ILE A 287 15.34 7.18 7.21
N LEU A 288 15.64 6.95 8.49
CA LEU A 288 16.99 7.14 9.04
C LEU A 288 18.00 6.19 8.39
N ASP A 289 17.61 4.92 8.25
CA ASP A 289 18.47 3.89 7.68
C ASP A 289 18.81 4.16 6.20
N VAL A 290 17.80 4.54 5.38
CA VAL A 290 18.01 4.82 3.96
C VAL A 290 18.69 6.17 3.69
N SER A 291 18.71 7.08 4.67
CA SER A 291 19.39 8.36 4.58
C SER A 291 20.89 8.31 4.95
N ARG A 292 21.42 7.13 5.34
CA ARG A 292 22.81 6.92 5.75
C ARG A 292 23.39 5.68 5.07
N ASP A 293 24.70 5.68 4.82
CA ASP A 293 25.44 4.47 4.48
C ASP A 293 26.05 3.79 5.73
N ALA A 294 26.76 2.67 5.49
CA ALA A 294 27.47 1.92 6.53
C ALA A 294 28.55 2.76 7.24
N ASP A 295 29.11 3.77 6.56
CA ASP A 295 30.15 4.67 7.10
C ASP A 295 29.54 5.93 7.75
N GLY A 296 28.21 6.02 7.81
CA GLY A 296 27.47 7.18 8.35
C GLY A 296 27.44 8.39 7.42
N MET A 297 27.91 8.25 6.17
CA MET A 297 27.73 9.27 5.14
C MET A 297 26.26 9.42 4.80
N ARG A 298 25.81 10.65 4.55
CA ARG A 298 24.40 10.98 4.35
C ARG A 298 24.11 11.19 2.87
N TYR A 299 23.13 10.44 2.38
CA TYR A 299 22.62 10.60 1.02
C TYR A 299 21.37 11.47 0.96
N PRO A 300 21.11 12.14 -0.17
CA PRO A 300 19.77 12.70 -0.45
C PRO A 300 18.72 11.60 -0.38
N LEU A 301 17.52 11.94 0.10
CA LEU A 301 16.38 11.05 -0.03
C LEU A 301 16.04 10.86 -1.51
N GLN A 302 15.74 9.62 -1.87
CA GLN A 302 15.16 9.24 -3.15
C GLN A 302 13.64 9.17 -3.04
N VAL A 303 12.97 9.12 -4.19
CA VAL A 303 11.52 8.96 -4.29
C VAL A 303 11.07 7.64 -3.66
N MET A 304 11.83 6.56 -3.90
CA MET A 304 11.51 5.21 -3.45
C MET A 304 12.74 4.38 -3.14
N TYR A 305 12.51 3.26 -2.45
CA TYR A 305 13.53 2.28 -2.04
C TYR A 305 12.98 0.87 -2.14
N GLY A 306 13.85 -0.13 -2.26
CA GLY A 306 13.51 -1.51 -1.93
C GLY A 306 13.13 -1.65 -0.46
N VAL A 307 12.39 -2.69 -0.09
CA VAL A 307 11.95 -2.87 1.30
C VAL A 307 13.11 -3.11 2.28
N GLY A 308 14.26 -3.56 1.79
CA GLY A 308 15.51 -3.63 2.54
C GLY A 308 16.31 -2.33 2.59
N GLY A 309 15.85 -1.27 1.92
CA GLY A 309 16.54 0.01 1.78
C GLY A 309 17.44 0.11 0.54
N GLU A 310 17.28 -0.80 -0.43
CA GLU A 310 18.01 -0.77 -1.70
C GLU A 310 17.69 0.53 -2.45
N ARG A 311 18.74 1.14 -2.99
CA ARG A 311 18.65 2.45 -3.68
C ARG A 311 18.51 2.31 -5.20
N GLU A 312 19.01 1.21 -5.77
CA GLU A 312 18.96 0.95 -7.20
C GLU A 312 17.84 -0.05 -7.51
N LEU A 313 16.87 0.39 -8.29
CA LEU A 313 15.68 -0.37 -8.65
C LEU A 313 15.49 -0.39 -10.18
N PRO A 314 16.49 -0.83 -10.96
CA PRO A 314 16.45 -0.71 -12.42
C PRO A 314 15.25 -1.42 -13.00
N GLU A 315 14.48 -0.69 -13.83
CA GLU A 315 13.32 -1.25 -14.52
C GLU A 315 13.78 -2.22 -15.61
N SER A 316 13.15 -3.38 -15.65
CA SER A 316 13.35 -4.36 -16.71
C SER A 316 12.04 -5.06 -17.09
N THR A 317 12.02 -5.65 -18.28
CA THR A 317 10.84 -6.30 -18.86
C THR A 317 10.98 -7.80 -18.85
N LEU A 318 9.93 -8.50 -18.42
CA LEU A 318 9.79 -9.94 -18.47
C LEU A 318 9.00 -10.36 -19.71
N ALA A 319 9.66 -10.32 -20.88
CA ALA A 319 9.01 -10.54 -22.19
C ALA A 319 8.43 -11.97 -22.39
N HIS A 320 8.78 -12.93 -21.53
CA HIS A 320 8.28 -14.29 -21.56
C HIS A 320 6.95 -14.47 -20.85
N LEU A 321 6.47 -13.46 -20.10
CA LEU A 321 5.18 -13.50 -19.42
C LEU A 321 4.12 -12.78 -20.25
N SER A 322 2.93 -13.36 -20.31
CA SER A 322 1.80 -12.86 -21.12
C SER A 322 1.16 -11.58 -20.56
N GLY A 323 1.37 -11.26 -19.28
CA GLY A 323 0.71 -10.19 -18.56
C GLY A 323 -0.74 -10.50 -18.16
N TYR A 324 -1.24 -9.76 -17.17
CA TYR A 324 -2.63 -9.89 -16.72
C TYR A 324 -3.59 -9.43 -17.83
N ASP A 325 -4.54 -10.29 -18.21
CA ASP A 325 -5.46 -10.05 -19.35
C ASP A 325 -4.71 -9.66 -20.65
N GLY A 326 -3.47 -10.18 -20.85
CA GLY A 326 -2.64 -9.87 -22.01
C GLY A 326 -2.00 -8.47 -21.99
N ALA A 327 -2.04 -7.77 -20.88
CA ALA A 327 -1.43 -6.45 -20.74
C ALA A 327 0.10 -6.55 -20.61
N THR A 328 0.81 -6.03 -21.60
CA THR A 328 2.26 -6.04 -21.69
C THR A 328 2.82 -4.62 -21.83
N PRO A 329 4.07 -4.39 -21.39
CA PRO A 329 5.03 -5.33 -20.82
C PRO A 329 4.75 -5.67 -19.36
N VAL A 330 5.20 -6.86 -18.91
CA VAL A 330 5.37 -7.16 -17.50
C VAL A 330 6.69 -6.58 -17.05
N ARG A 331 6.70 -5.74 -16.01
CA ARG A 331 7.88 -5.03 -15.52
C ARG A 331 8.26 -5.49 -14.11
N ILE A 332 9.54 -5.42 -13.81
CA ILE A 332 10.13 -5.49 -12.48
C ILE A 332 11.14 -4.35 -12.34
N GLY A 333 11.32 -3.83 -11.13
CA GLY A 333 12.01 -2.57 -10.93
C GLY A 333 11.11 -1.39 -11.31
N ASN A 334 11.57 -0.17 -11.04
CA ASN A 334 10.82 1.03 -11.39
C ASN A 334 11.77 2.22 -11.57
N ASP A 335 11.88 2.73 -12.79
CA ASP A 335 12.81 3.80 -13.14
C ASP A 335 12.52 5.15 -12.48
N ALA A 336 11.36 5.32 -11.81
CA ALA A 336 11.11 6.52 -11.03
C ALA A 336 12.06 6.68 -9.83
N TYR A 337 12.81 5.62 -9.44
CA TYR A 337 13.75 5.68 -8.30
C TYR A 337 14.82 6.77 -8.44
N HIS A 338 15.18 7.16 -9.65
CA HIS A 338 16.19 8.20 -9.91
C HIS A 338 15.59 9.56 -10.29
N GLN A 339 14.26 9.69 -10.33
CA GLN A 339 13.61 10.98 -10.62
C GLN A 339 13.82 11.99 -9.48
N GLN A 340 13.77 13.27 -9.86
CA GLN A 340 13.64 14.36 -8.90
C GLN A 340 12.17 14.74 -8.78
N GLN A 341 11.62 14.55 -7.58
CA GLN A 341 10.25 14.91 -7.21
C GLN A 341 10.31 15.76 -5.96
N HIS A 342 9.87 17.00 -6.06
CA HIS A 342 10.05 18.00 -5.00
C HIS A 342 9.00 17.87 -3.88
N ASP A 343 8.01 17.01 -4.02
CA ASP A 343 6.98 16.73 -3.03
C ASP A 343 7.50 15.91 -1.84
N ILE A 344 8.55 15.08 -2.02
CA ILE A 344 9.08 14.19 -0.97
C ILE A 344 9.51 14.93 0.29
N TRP A 345 10.05 16.14 0.15
CA TRP A 345 10.49 16.93 1.30
C TRP A 345 9.31 17.39 2.16
N GLY A 346 8.26 17.89 1.49
CA GLY A 346 7.06 18.36 2.17
C GLY A 346 6.29 17.24 2.84
N THR A 347 6.14 16.09 2.17
CA THR A 347 5.44 14.94 2.75
C THR A 347 6.12 14.45 4.02
N LEU A 348 7.45 14.32 4.02
CA LEU A 348 8.20 13.91 5.21
C LEU A 348 8.08 14.94 6.35
N LEU A 349 8.29 16.22 6.06
CA LEU A 349 8.21 17.27 7.08
C LEU A 349 6.83 17.39 7.70
N ASP A 350 5.77 17.25 6.89
CA ASP A 350 4.39 17.29 7.39
C ASP A 350 4.07 16.09 8.30
N SER A 351 4.49 14.89 7.91
CA SER A 351 4.31 13.68 8.71
C SER A 351 5.01 13.79 10.06
N VAL A 352 6.26 14.27 10.09
CA VAL A 352 6.98 14.50 11.36
C VAL A 352 6.34 15.59 12.19
N TYR A 353 5.88 16.68 11.57
CA TYR A 353 5.19 17.75 12.27
C TYR A 353 3.90 17.24 12.96
N LEU A 354 3.09 16.44 12.27
CA LEU A 354 1.90 15.83 12.84
C LEU A 354 2.24 14.85 13.97
N HIS A 355 3.31 14.06 13.82
CA HIS A 355 3.80 13.18 14.88
C HIS A 355 4.19 13.96 16.15
N VAL A 356 4.99 15.01 16.00
CA VAL A 356 5.40 15.85 17.12
C VAL A 356 4.19 16.50 17.80
N LYS A 357 3.22 16.95 17.00
CA LYS A 357 2.00 17.58 17.50
C LYS A 357 1.11 16.63 18.28
N SER A 358 0.99 15.38 17.82
CA SER A 358 0.16 14.37 18.47
C SER A 358 0.79 13.81 19.76
N ARG A 359 2.12 13.71 19.81
CA ARG A 359 2.86 13.08 20.93
C ARG A 359 3.60 14.04 21.86
N GLY A 360 3.77 15.30 21.46
CA GLY A 360 4.58 16.25 22.21
C GLY A 360 6.08 15.89 22.27
N HIS A 361 6.53 14.90 21.49
CA HIS A 361 7.91 14.44 21.47
C HIS A 361 8.52 14.59 20.08
N PHE A 362 9.70 15.21 20.01
CA PHE A 362 10.46 15.38 18.78
C PHE A 362 11.51 14.25 18.66
N PRO A 363 11.51 13.47 17.54
CA PRO A 363 12.50 12.42 17.34
C PRO A 363 13.89 13.04 17.05
N GLN A 364 14.71 13.22 18.09
CA GLN A 364 16.01 13.91 18.00
C GLN A 364 16.97 13.27 16.98
N THR A 365 16.84 11.98 16.75
CA THR A 365 17.62 11.24 15.75
C THR A 365 17.37 11.72 14.32
N LEU A 366 16.16 12.25 14.04
CA LEU A 366 15.77 12.78 12.74
C LEU A 366 16.23 14.23 12.49
N LEU A 367 16.63 14.99 13.52
CA LEU A 367 16.87 16.42 13.44
C LEU A 367 17.76 16.82 12.24
N HIS A 368 18.85 16.12 12.04
CA HIS A 368 19.79 16.44 10.95
C HIS A 368 19.22 16.10 9.57
N THR A 369 18.52 14.97 9.46
CA THR A 369 17.87 14.56 8.22
C THR A 369 16.80 15.56 7.82
N LEU A 370 15.92 15.94 8.76
CA LEU A 370 14.85 16.92 8.51
C LEU A 370 15.40 18.29 8.13
N ARG A 371 16.40 18.80 8.85
CA ARG A 371 17.06 20.06 8.48
C ARG A 371 17.56 20.02 7.04
N ARG A 372 18.19 18.92 6.63
CA ARG A 372 18.68 18.77 5.26
C ARG A 372 17.53 18.82 4.26
N GLN A 373 16.40 18.14 4.51
CA GLN A 373 15.26 18.16 3.62
C GLN A 373 14.68 19.57 3.45
N VAL A 374 14.62 20.37 4.54
CA VAL A 374 14.18 21.77 4.45
C VAL A 374 15.15 22.60 3.61
N GLU A 375 16.47 22.42 3.77
CA GLU A 375 17.47 23.15 2.98
C GLU A 375 17.47 22.71 1.49
N GLU A 376 17.22 21.42 1.20
CA GLU A 376 17.03 20.93 -0.18
C GLU A 376 15.80 21.57 -0.82
N ALA A 377 14.67 21.64 -0.12
CA ALA A 377 13.48 22.33 -0.59
C ALA A 377 13.77 23.82 -0.85
N ALA A 378 14.44 24.50 0.07
CA ALA A 378 14.83 25.91 -0.08
C ALA A 378 15.73 26.17 -1.30
N ALA A 379 16.64 25.24 -1.60
CA ALA A 379 17.58 25.37 -2.70
C ALA A 379 16.98 25.04 -4.09
N ASN A 380 15.94 24.20 -4.12
CA ASN A 380 15.46 23.59 -5.38
C ASN A 380 14.04 24.03 -5.79
N TRP A 381 13.25 24.65 -4.94
CA TRP A 381 11.84 24.96 -5.24
C TRP A 381 11.62 25.77 -6.53
N ARG A 382 12.62 26.57 -6.97
CA ARG A 382 12.55 27.34 -8.22
C ARG A 382 12.83 26.51 -9.49
N LYS A 383 13.27 25.25 -9.33
CA LYS A 383 13.55 24.34 -10.45
C LYS A 383 12.28 23.58 -10.84
N PRO A 384 12.17 23.14 -12.11
CA PRO A 384 11.15 22.18 -12.51
C PRO A 384 11.47 20.78 -11.98
N ASP A 385 10.45 19.91 -11.89
CA ASP A 385 10.58 18.54 -11.45
C ASP A 385 9.64 17.59 -12.23
N ARG A 386 9.50 16.35 -11.79
CA ARG A 386 8.61 15.34 -12.40
C ARG A 386 7.21 15.30 -11.76
N GLY A 387 7.01 16.03 -10.68
CA GLY A 387 5.74 16.10 -9.95
C GLY A 387 5.33 14.82 -9.23
N ILE A 388 4.23 14.91 -8.52
CA ILE A 388 3.67 13.80 -7.72
C ILE A 388 3.27 12.58 -8.57
N TRP A 389 2.95 12.79 -9.85
CA TRP A 389 2.50 11.73 -10.77
C TRP A 389 3.63 11.08 -11.58
N GLU A 390 4.89 11.41 -11.27
CA GLU A 390 6.08 10.75 -11.85
C GLU A 390 6.14 10.84 -13.39
N VAL A 391 5.75 12.01 -13.95
CA VAL A 391 5.66 12.16 -15.40
C VAL A 391 6.96 11.76 -16.08
N ARG A 392 6.86 11.03 -17.19
CA ARG A 392 8.01 10.60 -18.00
C ARG A 392 8.37 11.61 -19.10
N GLY A 393 7.52 12.65 -19.31
CA GLY A 393 7.79 13.81 -20.16
C GLY A 393 8.86 14.75 -19.59
N GLU A 394 9.00 15.96 -20.14
CA GLU A 394 9.97 16.94 -19.62
C GLU A 394 9.58 17.48 -18.24
N PRO A 395 10.54 17.78 -17.35
CA PRO A 395 10.28 18.39 -16.04
C PRO A 395 9.52 19.72 -16.19
N GLN A 396 8.55 19.95 -15.29
CA GLN A 396 7.68 21.14 -15.32
C GLN A 396 7.63 21.83 -13.93
N HIS A 397 7.12 23.06 -13.90
CA HIS A 397 6.83 23.76 -12.66
C HIS A 397 5.43 23.36 -12.16
N PHE A 398 5.30 22.16 -11.60
CA PHE A 398 4.04 21.68 -11.05
C PHE A 398 3.64 22.46 -9.79
N VAL A 399 2.38 22.91 -9.73
CA VAL A 399 1.83 23.67 -8.59
C VAL A 399 1.91 22.82 -7.32
N SER A 400 1.55 21.53 -7.39
CA SER A 400 1.65 20.60 -6.27
C SER A 400 3.06 20.51 -5.70
N SER A 401 4.08 20.40 -6.54
CA SER A 401 5.48 20.38 -6.11
C SER A 401 5.90 21.66 -5.38
N LYS A 402 5.45 22.82 -5.88
CA LYS A 402 5.72 24.11 -5.21
C LYS A 402 5.02 24.20 -3.85
N VAL A 403 3.74 23.79 -3.80
CA VAL A 403 2.98 23.71 -2.53
C VAL A 403 3.70 22.79 -1.54
N MET A 404 4.19 21.63 -1.97
CA MET A 404 4.92 20.72 -1.10
C MET A 404 6.29 21.27 -0.66
N CYS A 405 6.99 22.03 -1.49
CA CYS A 405 8.15 22.80 -1.04
C CYS A 405 7.77 23.83 0.04
N TRP A 406 6.65 24.54 -0.14
CA TRP A 406 6.12 25.42 0.91
C TRP A 406 5.85 24.65 2.21
N VAL A 407 5.21 23.48 2.13
CA VAL A 407 4.97 22.62 3.30
C VAL A 407 6.27 22.30 4.01
N ALA A 408 7.33 21.91 3.28
CA ALA A 408 8.64 21.63 3.87
C ALA A 408 9.19 22.81 4.66
N LEU A 409 9.11 24.03 4.13
CA LEU A 409 9.61 25.25 4.77
C LEU A 409 8.71 25.68 5.96
N ASP A 410 7.39 25.65 5.81
CA ASP A 410 6.43 26.00 6.85
C ASP A 410 6.54 25.05 8.05
N ARG A 411 6.51 23.73 7.79
CA ARG A 411 6.65 22.73 8.86
C ARG A 411 8.05 22.76 9.47
N GLY A 412 9.09 22.97 8.65
CA GLY A 412 10.46 23.17 9.08
C GLY A 412 10.59 24.35 10.03
N ALA A 413 9.98 25.49 9.71
CA ALA A 413 9.97 26.70 10.55
C ALA A 413 9.28 26.41 11.90
N LYS A 414 8.09 25.79 11.88
CA LYS A 414 7.33 25.42 13.09
C LYS A 414 8.10 24.44 13.98
N LEU A 415 8.73 23.42 13.38
CA LEU A 415 9.57 22.47 14.12
C LEU A 415 10.81 23.14 14.71
N ALA A 416 11.43 24.11 14.00
CA ALA A 416 12.55 24.89 14.50
C ALA A 416 12.15 25.77 15.70
N GLU A 417 10.98 26.37 15.70
CA GLU A 417 10.43 27.11 16.85
C GLU A 417 10.29 26.19 18.07
N LEU A 418 9.68 25.02 17.90
CA LEU A 418 9.53 24.01 18.97
C LEU A 418 10.88 23.54 19.54
N GLN A 419 11.94 23.60 18.73
CA GLN A 419 13.32 23.25 19.14
C GLN A 419 14.14 24.44 19.66
N GLY A 420 13.53 25.62 19.84
CA GLY A 420 14.22 26.82 20.30
C GLY A 420 15.29 27.35 19.32
N ARG A 421 15.06 27.18 18.01
CA ARG A 421 15.97 27.60 16.93
C ARG A 421 15.36 28.74 16.09
N PRO A 422 15.18 29.93 16.67
CA PRO A 422 14.45 31.03 16.04
C PRO A 422 15.11 31.55 14.75
N ASP A 423 16.42 31.36 14.57
CA ASP A 423 17.12 31.80 13.36
C ASP A 423 16.70 30.98 12.15
N TYR A 424 16.63 29.64 12.29
CA TYR A 424 16.10 28.76 11.26
C TYR A 424 14.62 29.01 11.02
N ALA A 425 13.83 29.17 12.08
CA ALA A 425 12.40 29.46 11.98
C ALA A 425 12.13 30.69 11.11
N ARG A 426 12.80 31.84 11.40
CA ARG A 426 12.66 33.07 10.60
C ARG A 426 13.12 32.90 9.16
N LYS A 427 14.30 32.26 8.94
CA LYS A 427 14.85 32.01 7.60
C LYS A 427 13.87 31.21 6.75
N TRP A 428 13.38 30.10 7.29
CA TRP A 428 12.51 29.19 6.52
C TRP A 428 11.11 29.76 6.31
N ALA A 429 10.55 30.45 7.30
CA ALA A 429 9.28 31.15 7.14
C ALA A 429 9.33 32.21 6.03
N ALA A 430 10.42 32.98 5.93
CA ALA A 430 10.59 33.96 4.85
C ALA A 430 10.58 33.31 3.46
N ILE A 431 11.28 32.16 3.29
CA ILE A 431 11.28 31.43 2.02
C ILE A 431 9.90 30.81 1.76
N ALA A 432 9.19 30.32 2.79
CA ALA A 432 7.84 29.83 2.61
C ALA A 432 6.90 30.92 2.06
N GLU A 433 6.98 32.16 2.55
CA GLU A 433 6.21 33.28 2.01
C GLU A 433 6.59 33.63 0.56
N GLU A 434 7.87 33.53 0.17
CA GLU A 434 8.29 33.68 -1.23
C GLU A 434 7.64 32.62 -2.13
N ILE A 435 7.67 31.34 -1.72
CA ILE A 435 7.05 30.24 -2.47
C ILE A 435 5.55 30.47 -2.59
N LYS A 436 4.91 30.87 -1.50
CA LYS A 436 3.46 31.13 -1.48
C LYS A 436 3.09 32.24 -2.44
N ALA A 437 3.84 33.34 -2.45
CA ALA A 437 3.61 34.46 -3.37
C ALA A 437 3.77 34.01 -4.83
N ASP A 438 4.82 33.27 -5.16
CA ASP A 438 5.12 32.74 -6.50
C ASP A 438 4.01 31.80 -7.00
N VAL A 439 3.54 30.88 -6.14
CA VAL A 439 2.42 29.98 -6.49
C VAL A 439 1.12 30.75 -6.73
N LEU A 440 0.84 31.77 -5.95
CA LEU A 440 -0.37 32.59 -6.12
C LEU A 440 -0.32 33.47 -7.38
N GLU A 441 0.88 33.87 -7.82
CA GLU A 441 1.08 34.66 -9.03
C GLU A 441 1.02 33.80 -10.31
N HIS A 442 1.59 32.58 -10.28
CA HIS A 442 1.82 31.79 -11.49
C HIS A 442 0.99 30.51 -11.58
N GLY A 443 0.48 30.01 -10.44
CA GLY A 443 -0.22 28.72 -10.33
C GLY A 443 -1.75 28.83 -10.26
N VAL A 444 -2.32 30.04 -10.42
CA VAL A 444 -3.76 30.31 -10.37
C VAL A 444 -4.19 30.92 -11.70
N ASP A 445 -5.28 30.40 -12.27
CA ASP A 445 -5.86 30.92 -13.52
C ASP A 445 -6.77 32.15 -13.28
N GLU A 446 -7.31 32.73 -14.37
CA GLU A 446 -8.19 33.89 -14.33
C GLU A 446 -9.50 33.66 -13.57
N ARG A 447 -9.91 32.40 -13.38
CA ARG A 447 -11.09 31.98 -12.60
C ARG A 447 -10.79 31.90 -11.10
N GLY A 448 -9.52 32.09 -10.70
CA GLY A 448 -9.07 31.85 -9.34
C GLY A 448 -8.90 30.37 -9.00
N VAL A 449 -8.70 29.52 -10.00
CA VAL A 449 -8.54 28.05 -9.86
C VAL A 449 -7.06 27.69 -9.94
N PHE A 450 -6.57 26.87 -9.01
CA PHE A 450 -5.21 26.33 -9.08
C PHE A 450 -5.08 25.35 -10.25
N THR A 451 -4.01 25.54 -11.04
CA THR A 451 -3.74 24.75 -12.24
C THR A 451 -2.74 23.63 -11.95
N GLN A 452 -2.54 22.72 -12.88
CA GLN A 452 -1.57 21.63 -12.78
C GLN A 452 -0.13 22.17 -12.70
N ARG A 453 0.21 23.10 -13.58
CA ARG A 453 1.55 23.68 -13.75
C ARG A 453 1.47 25.14 -14.16
N TYR A 454 2.54 25.86 -13.94
CA TYR A 454 2.65 27.26 -14.34
C TYR A 454 2.43 27.45 -15.85
N GLY A 455 1.67 28.47 -16.20
CA GLY A 455 1.40 28.86 -17.58
C GLY A 455 0.50 27.89 -18.36
N HIS A 456 -0.22 26.97 -17.69
CA HIS A 456 -1.13 26.04 -18.34
C HIS A 456 -2.46 25.92 -17.59
N PRO A 457 -3.63 25.96 -18.27
CA PRO A 457 -4.93 25.99 -17.60
C PRO A 457 -5.45 24.61 -17.16
N SER A 458 -4.72 23.52 -17.38
CA SER A 458 -5.16 22.17 -17.00
C SER A 458 -5.38 22.04 -15.50
N LEU A 459 -6.44 21.31 -15.13
CA LEU A 459 -6.70 20.91 -13.76
C LEU A 459 -5.85 19.68 -13.38
N ASP A 460 -5.58 19.57 -12.07
CA ASP A 460 -4.89 18.43 -11.48
C ASP A 460 -5.49 18.12 -10.11
N ALA A 461 -5.80 16.85 -9.87
CA ALA A 461 -6.40 16.41 -8.61
C ALA A 461 -5.49 16.64 -7.39
N SER A 462 -4.18 16.76 -7.56
CA SER A 462 -3.26 17.07 -6.46
C SER A 462 -3.52 18.46 -5.84
N ALA A 463 -4.21 19.37 -6.56
CA ALA A 463 -4.64 20.65 -6.00
C ALA A 463 -5.69 20.51 -4.88
N LEU A 464 -6.36 19.35 -4.77
CA LEU A 464 -7.23 19.01 -3.63
C LEU A 464 -6.46 18.93 -2.30
N LEU A 465 -5.14 18.75 -2.34
CA LEU A 465 -4.30 18.77 -1.15
C LEU A 465 -4.10 20.18 -0.57
N ILE A 466 -4.31 21.24 -1.35
CA ILE A 466 -4.10 22.64 -0.92
C ILE A 466 -4.84 22.98 0.39
N PRO A 467 -6.15 22.74 0.53
CA PRO A 467 -6.84 22.95 1.79
C PRO A 467 -6.41 21.97 2.90
N LEU A 468 -6.13 20.72 2.56
CA LEU A 468 -5.75 19.69 3.51
C LEU A 468 -4.38 19.98 4.15
N LEU A 469 -3.46 20.54 3.39
CA LEU A 469 -2.13 20.97 3.84
C LEU A 469 -2.11 22.37 4.49
N ARG A 470 -3.27 23.07 4.51
CA ARG A 470 -3.39 24.43 5.05
C ARG A 470 -2.49 25.44 4.33
N PHE A 471 -2.26 25.26 3.03
CA PHE A 471 -1.56 26.24 2.19
C PHE A 471 -2.32 27.56 2.14
N LEU A 472 -3.63 27.49 1.95
CA LEU A 472 -4.58 28.58 2.15
C LEU A 472 -5.67 28.16 3.14
N PRO A 473 -6.32 29.13 3.82
CA PRO A 473 -7.52 28.86 4.60
C PRO A 473 -8.63 28.22 3.73
N ALA A 474 -9.45 27.36 4.31
CA ALA A 474 -10.51 26.66 3.58
C ALA A 474 -11.61 27.60 3.05
N ASP A 475 -11.78 28.79 3.65
CA ASP A 475 -12.69 29.85 3.24
C ASP A 475 -12.12 30.80 2.18
N ASP A 476 -10.87 30.61 1.75
CA ASP A 476 -10.29 31.35 0.62
C ASP A 476 -11.07 31.02 -0.67
N PRO A 477 -11.55 32.04 -1.42
CA PRO A 477 -12.38 31.81 -2.60
C PRO A 477 -11.67 30.94 -3.68
N ARG A 478 -10.34 30.98 -3.76
CA ARG A 478 -9.56 30.18 -4.71
C ARG A 478 -9.59 28.69 -4.35
N VAL A 479 -9.58 28.37 -3.05
CA VAL A 479 -9.74 26.99 -2.56
C VAL A 479 -11.09 26.44 -2.97
N ARG A 480 -12.17 27.18 -2.67
CA ARG A 480 -13.51 26.78 -3.06
C ARG A 480 -13.67 26.64 -4.57
N ALA A 481 -13.17 27.61 -5.35
CA ALA A 481 -13.22 27.57 -6.80
C ALA A 481 -12.48 26.33 -7.36
N THR A 482 -11.31 26.00 -6.82
CA THR A 482 -10.52 24.84 -7.26
C THR A 482 -11.20 23.51 -6.95
N VAL A 483 -11.69 23.35 -5.71
CA VAL A 483 -12.38 22.10 -5.31
C VAL A 483 -13.62 21.86 -6.16
N LEU A 484 -14.42 22.91 -6.41
CA LEU A 484 -15.61 22.79 -7.25
C LEU A 484 -15.28 22.57 -8.73
N ALA A 485 -14.25 23.25 -9.28
CA ALA A 485 -13.80 23.02 -10.65
C ALA A 485 -13.34 21.55 -10.85
N ILE A 486 -12.57 20.99 -9.91
CA ILE A 486 -12.17 19.58 -9.97
C ILE A 486 -13.38 18.66 -9.88
N ALA A 487 -14.31 18.93 -8.98
CA ALA A 487 -15.53 18.14 -8.80
C ALA A 487 -16.46 18.14 -10.03
N ASP A 488 -16.46 19.22 -10.81
CA ASP A 488 -17.38 19.39 -11.93
C ASP A 488 -16.71 19.13 -13.30
N GLU A 489 -15.40 19.39 -13.45
CA GLU A 489 -14.68 19.32 -14.73
C GLU A 489 -13.67 18.15 -14.82
N LEU A 490 -13.14 17.64 -13.68
CA LEU A 490 -12.11 16.60 -13.65
C LEU A 490 -12.66 15.26 -13.14
N THR A 491 -13.92 14.95 -13.44
CA THR A 491 -14.55 13.69 -13.05
C THR A 491 -15.12 12.96 -14.26
N GLU A 492 -15.13 11.63 -14.17
CA GLU A 492 -15.90 10.74 -15.05
C GLU A 492 -16.82 9.90 -14.19
N ASP A 493 -18.12 9.91 -14.52
CA ASP A 493 -19.15 9.29 -13.68
C ASP A 493 -19.00 9.63 -12.18
N GLY A 494 -18.59 10.88 -11.87
CA GLY A 494 -18.40 11.39 -10.50
C GLY A 494 -17.19 10.85 -9.75
N LEU A 495 -16.30 10.09 -10.39
CA LEU A 495 -14.98 9.68 -9.89
C LEU A 495 -13.89 10.56 -10.49
N VAL A 496 -12.89 10.91 -9.70
CA VAL A 496 -11.88 11.90 -10.06
C VAL A 496 -10.74 11.28 -10.86
N LEU A 497 -10.42 11.88 -12.00
CA LEU A 497 -9.19 11.63 -12.76
C LEU A 497 -8.03 12.37 -12.09
N ARG A 498 -6.79 11.85 -12.18
CA ARG A 498 -5.63 12.62 -11.69
C ARG A 498 -5.40 13.90 -12.50
N TYR A 499 -5.54 13.83 -13.82
CA TYR A 499 -5.57 14.91 -14.81
C TYR A 499 -6.22 14.36 -16.09
N ARG A 500 -6.46 15.22 -17.08
CA ARG A 500 -6.92 14.73 -18.40
C ARG A 500 -5.70 14.43 -19.28
N VAL A 501 -5.56 13.16 -19.66
CA VAL A 501 -4.43 12.66 -20.49
C VAL A 501 -4.40 13.32 -21.87
N GLU A 502 -5.54 13.80 -22.38
CA GLU A 502 -5.64 14.48 -23.66
C GLU A 502 -4.99 15.88 -23.66
N THR A 503 -4.86 16.50 -22.47
CA THR A 503 -4.34 17.86 -22.30
C THR A 503 -3.01 17.91 -21.55
N THR A 504 -2.55 16.75 -21.03
CA THR A 504 -1.31 16.65 -20.27
C THR A 504 -0.34 15.73 -21.00
N ASP A 505 0.83 16.25 -21.37
CA ASP A 505 1.93 15.42 -21.86
C ASP A 505 2.68 14.81 -20.67
N ASP A 506 2.31 13.60 -20.29
CA ASP A 506 2.98 12.82 -19.26
C ASP A 506 4.08 11.88 -19.80
N GLY A 507 4.30 11.90 -21.13
CA GLY A 507 5.25 11.04 -21.83
C GLY A 507 4.78 9.60 -22.03
N LEU A 508 3.49 9.30 -21.81
CA LEU A 508 2.91 7.98 -21.90
C LEU A 508 1.70 7.98 -22.86
N ALA A 509 1.52 6.88 -23.59
CA ALA A 509 0.35 6.68 -24.42
C ALA A 509 -0.75 5.90 -23.69
N GLY A 510 -2.02 6.15 -24.06
CA GLY A 510 -3.18 5.41 -23.59
C GLY A 510 -4.08 6.20 -22.65
N LYS A 511 -5.21 5.60 -22.29
CA LYS A 511 -6.15 6.10 -21.29
C LYS A 511 -5.81 5.52 -19.91
N GLU A 512 -6.38 6.11 -18.88
CA GLU A 512 -6.34 5.66 -17.50
C GLU A 512 -7.76 5.52 -16.97
N GLY A 513 -7.93 4.78 -15.87
CA GLY A 513 -9.14 4.79 -15.07
C GLY A 513 -9.20 6.03 -14.16
N SER A 514 -10.24 6.08 -13.33
CA SER A 514 -10.33 7.10 -12.27
C SER A 514 -9.42 6.74 -11.12
N PHE A 515 -8.59 7.68 -10.70
CA PHE A 515 -7.71 7.49 -9.55
C PHE A 515 -8.51 7.49 -8.23
N THR A 516 -8.56 6.36 -7.57
CA THR A 516 -9.38 6.17 -6.37
C THR A 516 -8.97 7.10 -5.23
N ILE A 517 -7.66 7.33 -5.04
CA ILE A 517 -7.17 8.27 -4.03
C ILE A 517 -7.63 9.69 -4.28
N CYS A 518 -7.64 10.14 -5.55
CA CYS A 518 -8.09 11.49 -5.90
C CYS A 518 -9.55 11.71 -5.54
N SER A 519 -10.38 10.69 -5.72
CA SER A 519 -11.78 10.72 -5.31
C SER A 519 -11.95 10.82 -3.78
N PHE A 520 -11.12 10.13 -2.99
CA PHE A 520 -11.09 10.29 -1.53
C PHE A 520 -10.52 11.66 -1.09
N TRP A 521 -9.55 12.23 -1.83
CA TRP A 521 -9.11 13.61 -1.57
C TRP A 521 -10.24 14.60 -1.84
N LEU A 522 -11.04 14.39 -2.89
CA LEU A 522 -12.22 15.24 -3.15
C LEU A 522 -13.22 15.17 -2.00
N VAL A 523 -13.49 13.98 -1.43
CA VAL A 523 -14.34 13.85 -0.23
C VAL A 523 -13.81 14.76 0.89
N SER A 524 -12.52 14.64 1.21
CA SER A 524 -11.89 15.45 2.27
C SER A 524 -11.93 16.94 1.97
N ALA A 525 -11.63 17.35 0.73
CA ALA A 525 -11.63 18.75 0.32
C ALA A 525 -13.06 19.35 0.32
N LEU A 526 -14.08 18.58 -0.06
CA LEU A 526 -15.48 18.99 0.03
C LEU A 526 -15.91 19.26 1.49
N VAL A 527 -15.46 18.41 2.43
CA VAL A 527 -15.70 18.66 3.88
C VAL A 527 -15.07 19.98 4.30
N GLU A 528 -13.82 20.25 3.89
CA GLU A 528 -13.11 21.49 4.24
C GLU A 528 -13.83 22.76 3.76
N ILE A 529 -14.41 22.73 2.56
CA ILE A 529 -15.16 23.90 2.02
C ILE A 529 -16.63 23.92 2.44
N GLY A 530 -17.07 23.03 3.33
CA GLY A 530 -18.43 23.00 3.89
C GLY A 530 -19.48 22.25 3.07
N GLU A 531 -19.10 21.54 1.99
CA GLU A 531 -20.00 20.75 1.15
C GLU A 531 -20.17 19.31 1.73
N VAL A 532 -20.58 19.22 3.01
CA VAL A 532 -20.54 17.94 3.77
C VAL A 532 -21.51 16.91 3.22
N GLU A 533 -22.71 17.30 2.79
CA GLU A 533 -23.68 16.37 2.19
C GLU A 533 -23.14 15.76 0.88
N ARG A 534 -22.51 16.58 0.04
CA ARG A 534 -21.87 16.13 -1.20
C ARG A 534 -20.70 15.20 -0.90
N ALA A 535 -19.91 15.53 0.11
CA ALA A 535 -18.80 14.69 0.59
C ALA A 535 -19.28 13.33 1.11
N ALA A 536 -20.34 13.29 1.93
CA ALA A 536 -20.90 12.05 2.47
C ALA A 536 -21.46 11.15 1.36
N ALA A 537 -22.16 11.73 0.39
CA ALA A 537 -22.71 10.99 -0.76
C ALA A 537 -21.58 10.37 -1.62
N LEU A 538 -20.54 11.15 -1.92
CA LEU A 538 -19.37 10.65 -2.67
C LEU A 538 -18.62 9.57 -1.86
N CYS A 539 -18.43 9.77 -0.55
CA CYS A 539 -17.79 8.80 0.33
C CYS A 539 -18.55 7.47 0.32
N GLN A 540 -19.87 7.48 0.51
CA GLN A 540 -20.69 6.25 0.46
C GLN A 540 -20.52 5.54 -0.89
N ARG A 541 -20.58 6.29 -1.99
CA ARG A 541 -20.39 5.73 -3.33
C ARG A 541 -19.01 5.05 -3.51
N LEU A 542 -17.95 5.69 -3.00
CA LEU A 542 -16.61 5.10 -3.04
C LEU A 542 -16.52 3.83 -2.19
N LEU A 543 -17.20 3.79 -1.03
CA LEU A 543 -17.27 2.59 -0.20
C LEU A 543 -18.04 1.45 -0.88
N ASP A 544 -19.03 1.75 -1.72
CA ASP A 544 -19.79 0.76 -2.47
C ASP A 544 -18.97 0.09 -3.60
N TYR A 545 -17.90 0.75 -4.08
CA TYR A 545 -16.93 0.15 -5.02
C TYR A 545 -15.96 -0.83 -4.37
N ALA A 546 -15.90 -0.91 -3.03
CA ALA A 546 -15.00 -1.84 -2.35
C ALA A 546 -15.18 -3.28 -2.85
N SER A 547 -14.08 -4.00 -3.04
CA SER A 547 -14.16 -5.44 -3.29
C SER A 547 -14.89 -6.16 -2.14
N PRO A 548 -15.36 -7.40 -2.33
CA PRO A 548 -15.97 -8.18 -1.23
C PRO A 548 -15.08 -8.33 0.01
N LEU A 549 -13.76 -8.17 -0.15
CA LEU A 549 -12.76 -8.15 0.92
C LEU A 549 -12.50 -6.76 1.48
N LYS A 550 -13.20 -5.73 1.01
CA LYS A 550 -13.00 -4.30 1.33
C LYS A 550 -11.60 -3.80 0.97
N LEU A 551 -11.02 -4.37 -0.07
CA LEU A 551 -9.75 -3.96 -0.64
C LEU A 551 -9.98 -3.11 -1.89
N TYR A 552 -9.03 -2.21 -2.16
CA TYR A 552 -9.02 -1.33 -3.33
C TYR A 552 -7.72 -1.48 -4.11
N ALA A 553 -7.83 -1.37 -5.43
CA ALA A 553 -6.69 -1.12 -6.30
C ALA A 553 -6.45 0.40 -6.44
N GLU A 554 -5.57 0.78 -7.33
CA GLU A 554 -5.20 2.15 -7.62
C GLU A 554 -6.33 2.92 -8.28
N GLU A 555 -6.96 2.30 -9.27
CA GLU A 555 -7.95 2.91 -10.13
C GLU A 555 -9.25 2.11 -10.19
N ILE A 556 -10.29 2.76 -10.68
CA ILE A 556 -11.59 2.18 -10.99
C ILE A 556 -11.97 2.55 -12.42
N ASP A 557 -12.32 1.55 -13.21
CA ASP A 557 -12.97 1.74 -14.50
C ASP A 557 -14.42 2.20 -14.29
N THR A 558 -14.72 3.42 -14.69
CA THR A 558 -16.04 4.04 -14.46
C THR A 558 -17.17 3.36 -15.21
N GLU A 559 -16.89 2.72 -16.36
CA GLU A 559 -17.91 2.03 -17.17
C GLU A 559 -18.31 0.69 -16.57
N THR A 560 -17.35 -0.06 -16.02
CA THR A 560 -17.57 -1.44 -15.56
C THR A 560 -17.55 -1.59 -14.04
N GLY A 561 -17.03 -0.62 -13.29
CA GLY A 561 -16.77 -0.69 -11.86
C GLY A 561 -15.61 -1.62 -11.48
N ARG A 562 -14.82 -2.10 -12.45
CA ARG A 562 -13.66 -2.97 -12.20
C ARG A 562 -12.53 -2.16 -11.55
N HIS A 563 -11.87 -2.80 -10.61
CA HIS A 563 -10.60 -2.30 -10.08
C HIS A 563 -9.49 -2.50 -11.10
N LEU A 564 -8.65 -1.48 -11.30
CA LEU A 564 -7.52 -1.45 -12.21
C LEU A 564 -6.23 -1.08 -11.47
N GLY A 565 -5.08 -1.43 -12.04
CA GLY A 565 -3.79 -1.17 -11.43
C GLY A 565 -3.41 -2.16 -10.32
N ASN A 566 -2.30 -1.87 -9.64
CA ASN A 566 -1.76 -2.74 -8.61
C ASN A 566 -2.64 -2.80 -7.36
N PHE A 567 -2.59 -3.95 -6.64
CA PHE A 567 -3.59 -4.32 -5.64
C PHE A 567 -3.00 -5.14 -4.49
N PRO A 568 -3.46 -4.94 -3.23
CA PRO A 568 -4.16 -3.75 -2.76
C PRO A 568 -3.21 -2.55 -2.72
N GLN A 569 -3.72 -1.33 -2.98
CA GLN A 569 -2.88 -0.14 -2.98
C GLN A 569 -2.93 0.60 -1.64
N ALA A 570 -1.74 0.82 -1.03
CA ALA A 570 -1.62 1.51 0.25
C ALA A 570 -2.17 2.94 0.20
N PHE A 571 -1.84 3.68 -0.86
CA PHE A 571 -2.21 5.08 -1.02
C PHE A 571 -3.73 5.29 -1.06
N THR A 572 -4.47 4.41 -1.70
CA THR A 572 -5.95 4.44 -1.70
C THR A 572 -6.52 4.15 -0.30
N HIS A 573 -5.99 3.13 0.40
CA HIS A 573 -6.48 2.77 1.74
C HIS A 573 -6.24 3.86 2.79
N LEU A 574 -5.11 4.58 2.71
CA LEU A 574 -4.86 5.70 3.61
C LEU A 574 -5.83 6.86 3.38
N ALA A 575 -6.09 7.19 2.10
CA ALA A 575 -7.00 8.29 1.76
C ALA A 575 -8.44 7.96 2.16
N LEU A 576 -8.85 6.70 2.04
CA LEU A 576 -10.13 6.21 2.58
C LEU A 576 -10.24 6.49 4.08
N ILE A 577 -9.22 6.14 4.88
CA ILE A 577 -9.25 6.37 6.33
C ILE A 577 -9.48 7.86 6.62
N ASN A 578 -8.71 8.74 5.99
CA ASN A 578 -8.82 10.18 6.21
C ASN A 578 -10.19 10.72 5.77
N ALA A 579 -10.65 10.39 4.57
CA ALA A 579 -11.93 10.83 4.04
C ALA A 579 -13.11 10.40 4.92
N VAL A 580 -13.16 9.13 5.29
CA VAL A 580 -14.22 8.59 6.15
C VAL A 580 -14.22 9.28 7.52
N VAL A 581 -13.05 9.47 8.13
CA VAL A 581 -12.96 10.14 9.44
C VAL A 581 -13.34 11.62 9.34
N HIS A 582 -12.97 12.32 8.25
CA HIS A 582 -13.37 13.72 8.01
C HIS A 582 -14.89 13.85 7.94
N VAL A 583 -15.56 13.00 7.16
CA VAL A 583 -17.04 13.03 7.06
C VAL A 583 -17.67 12.74 8.42
N ILE A 584 -17.26 11.68 9.13
CA ILE A 584 -17.82 11.31 10.44
C ILE A 584 -17.65 12.46 11.46
N ARG A 585 -16.52 13.15 11.46
CA ARG A 585 -16.30 14.30 12.34
C ARG A 585 -17.22 15.46 11.99
N ALA A 586 -17.32 15.80 10.70
CA ALA A 586 -18.20 16.86 10.23
C ALA A 586 -19.66 16.59 10.57
N GLU A 587 -20.17 15.39 10.36
CA GLU A 587 -21.54 14.99 10.72
C GLU A 587 -21.81 15.14 12.23
N ARG A 588 -20.87 14.75 13.08
CA ARG A 588 -20.96 14.92 14.54
C ARG A 588 -20.98 16.40 14.95
N GLU A 589 -20.16 17.22 14.33
CA GLU A 589 -20.11 18.66 14.61
C GLU A 589 -21.38 19.38 14.15
N ILE A 590 -21.94 18.99 12.99
CA ILE A 590 -23.25 19.48 12.53
C ILE A 590 -24.34 19.07 13.51
N GLY A 591 -24.39 17.80 13.92
CA GLY A 591 -25.36 17.29 14.89
C GLY A 591 -25.28 17.97 16.27
N ALA A 592 -24.08 18.43 16.65
CA ALA A 592 -23.86 19.22 17.87
C ALA A 592 -24.06 20.73 17.69
N GLY A 593 -24.37 21.23 16.49
CA GLY A 593 -24.47 22.65 16.16
C GLY A 593 -23.15 23.44 16.15
N ASN A 594 -22.02 22.73 16.10
CA ASN A 594 -20.66 23.29 16.23
C ASN A 594 -19.86 23.29 14.92
N PHE A 595 -20.41 22.78 13.81
CA PHE A 595 -19.67 22.66 12.57
C PHE A 595 -19.25 24.02 12.01
N ARG A 596 -17.95 24.19 11.80
CA ARG A 596 -17.33 25.32 11.11
C ARG A 596 -16.34 24.79 10.09
N PRO A 597 -16.52 25.02 8.78
CA PRO A 597 -15.66 24.46 7.72
C PRO A 597 -14.16 24.68 7.90
N ALA A 598 -13.78 25.78 8.52
CA ALA A 598 -12.37 26.18 8.70
C ALA A 598 -11.70 25.68 9.99
N HIS A 599 -12.35 24.88 10.83
CA HIS A 599 -11.88 24.56 12.19
C HIS A 599 -11.69 23.06 12.48
N LEU A 600 -11.57 22.21 11.46
CA LEU A 600 -11.05 20.86 11.64
C LEU A 600 -9.52 20.96 11.85
N GLY A 601 -9.15 21.64 12.90
CA GLY A 601 -7.78 21.87 13.28
C GLY A 601 -7.22 20.76 14.13
N PRO A 602 -5.92 20.85 14.42
CA PRO A 602 -4.81 20.06 13.92
C PRO A 602 -4.82 18.68 14.47
#